data_c3ea908aaef6c8889059279cbffb9935
#
_entry.id   c3ea908aaef6c8889059279cbffb9935
#
_cell.length_a   1.000
_cell.length_b   1.000
_cell.length_c   1.000
_cell.angle_alpha   90.00
_cell.angle_beta   90.00
_cell.angle_gamma   90.00
#
_symmetry.space_group_name_H-M   'P 1'
#
loop_
_entity.id
_entity.type
_entity.pdbx_description
1 polymer ?
#
loop_
_entity_poly.entity_id
_entity_poly.type
_entity_poly.pdbx_seq_one_letter_code
_entity_poly.pdbx_strand_id
1 'polypeptide(L)'
;MTDLFDVLADPTRRDIVDLLRSPSHPQREMSVGELVESLGITQPTVSKHLKVLRESGLVSVREDGQHRYYRFDDAALGAVRTWVG
;
A
#
# COMPACT_ATOMS: atom_id res chain seq x y z
N MET A 1 9.44 13.77 8.26
CA MET A 1 9.78 12.44 7.73
C MET A 1 8.75 11.45 8.24
N THR A 2 8.16 10.64 7.35
CA THR A 2 7.12 9.70 7.74
C THR A 2 7.75 8.44 8.34
N ASP A 3 7.37 8.13 9.60
CA ASP A 3 7.82 6.92 10.27
C ASP A 3 7.00 5.73 9.78
N LEU A 4 7.68 4.69 9.29
CA LEU A 4 7.01 3.48 8.80
C LEU A 4 6.20 2.79 9.90
N PHE A 5 6.65 2.85 11.14
CA PHE A 5 5.89 2.27 12.25
C PHE A 5 4.58 3.02 12.47
N ASP A 6 4.59 4.36 12.37
CA ASP A 6 3.37 5.15 12.46
C ASP A 6 2.42 4.85 11.33
N VAL A 7 2.95 4.71 10.11
CA VAL A 7 2.14 4.37 8.94
C VAL A 7 1.44 3.02 9.15
N LEU A 8 2.17 2.02 9.61
CA LEU A 8 1.65 0.67 9.80
C LEU A 8 0.89 0.49 11.12
N ALA A 9 0.86 1.50 11.98
CA ALA A 9 0.05 1.46 13.20
C ALA A 9 -1.44 1.59 12.92
N ASP A 10 -1.81 2.21 11.80
CA ASP A 10 -3.22 2.35 11.42
C ASP A 10 -3.74 1.01 10.88
N PRO A 11 -4.84 0.45 11.47
CA PRO A 11 -5.33 -0.86 11.05
C PRO A 11 -5.77 -0.91 9.59
N THR A 12 -6.38 0.15 9.08
CA THR A 12 -6.84 0.20 7.68
C THR A 12 -5.65 0.19 6.73
N ARG A 13 -4.61 0.95 7.04
CA ARG A 13 -3.40 0.93 6.21
C ARG A 13 -2.73 -0.43 6.23
N ARG A 14 -2.72 -1.09 7.38
CA ARG A 14 -2.19 -2.45 7.50
C ARG A 14 -2.98 -3.43 6.66
N ASP A 15 -4.31 -3.30 6.67
CA ASP A 15 -5.17 -4.15 5.86
C ASP A 15 -4.90 -3.98 4.36
N ILE A 16 -4.67 -2.74 3.91
CA ILE A 16 -4.31 -2.46 2.52
C ILE A 16 -2.98 -3.14 2.18
N VAL A 17 -1.99 -2.97 3.03
CA VAL A 17 -0.67 -3.58 2.82
C VAL A 17 -0.78 -5.10 2.77
N ASP A 18 -1.55 -5.70 3.67
CA ASP A 18 -1.74 -7.15 3.70
C ASP A 18 -2.38 -7.67 2.42
N LEU A 19 -3.36 -6.92 1.88
CA LEU A 19 -3.97 -7.30 0.60
C LEU A 19 -2.99 -7.23 -0.56
N LEU A 20 -2.18 -6.19 -0.60
CA LEU A 20 -1.22 -5.99 -1.68
C LEU A 20 0.00 -6.91 -1.56
N ARG A 21 0.38 -7.23 -0.33
CA ARG A 21 1.54 -8.07 -0.05
C ARG A 21 1.12 -9.53 0.04
N SER A 22 0.95 -10.16 -1.11
CA SER A 22 0.54 -11.56 -1.16
C SER A 22 1.72 -12.45 -1.54
N PRO A 23 2.11 -13.43 -0.70
CA PRO A 23 3.15 -14.39 -1.08
C PRO A 23 2.80 -15.19 -2.33
N SER A 24 1.52 -15.47 -2.54
CA SER A 24 1.05 -16.21 -3.72
C SER A 24 1.04 -15.35 -4.98
N HIS A 25 1.03 -14.03 -4.84
CA HIS A 25 0.98 -13.09 -5.96
C HIS A 25 1.94 -11.92 -5.69
N PRO A 26 3.27 -12.15 -5.78
CA PRO A 26 4.25 -11.13 -5.41
C PRO A 26 4.18 -9.87 -6.27
N GLN A 27 3.58 -9.97 -7.47
CA GLN A 27 3.41 -8.81 -8.36
C GLN A 27 1.96 -8.31 -8.37
N ARG A 28 1.19 -8.60 -7.32
CA ARG A 28 -0.20 -8.18 -7.27
C ARG A 28 -0.35 -6.68 -7.39
N GLU A 29 -1.24 -6.29 -8.29
CA GLU A 29 -1.66 -4.91 -8.45
C GLU A 29 -3.17 -4.82 -8.23
N MET A 30 -3.63 -3.79 -7.53
CA MET A 30 -5.05 -3.60 -7.30
C MET A 30 -5.42 -2.14 -7.55
N SER A 31 -6.58 -1.95 -8.16
CA SER A 31 -7.16 -0.62 -8.33
C SER A 31 -7.83 -0.18 -7.03
N VAL A 32 -8.14 1.13 -6.94
CA VAL A 32 -8.89 1.65 -5.79
C VAL A 32 -10.23 0.94 -5.64
N GLY A 33 -10.93 0.69 -6.77
CA GLY A 33 -12.21 -0.01 -6.75
C GLY A 33 -12.11 -1.42 -6.18
N GLU A 34 -11.06 -2.15 -6.57
CA GLU A 34 -10.83 -3.49 -6.04
C GLU A 34 -10.54 -3.46 -4.54
N LEU A 35 -9.78 -2.47 -4.08
CA LEU A 35 -9.51 -2.30 -2.66
C LEU A 35 -10.78 -1.95 -1.88
N VAL A 36 -11.61 -1.07 -2.45
CA VAL A 36 -12.90 -0.72 -1.84
C VAL A 36 -13.78 -1.95 -1.66
N GLU A 37 -13.88 -2.79 -2.71
CA GLU A 37 -14.66 -4.02 -2.64
C GLU A 37 -14.10 -4.98 -1.59
N SER A 38 -12.80 -5.16 -1.57
CA SER A 38 -12.16 -6.11 -0.65
C SER A 38 -12.25 -5.68 0.80
N LEU A 39 -12.16 -4.38 1.07
CA LEU A 39 -12.11 -3.85 2.43
C LEU A 39 -13.49 -3.44 2.96
N GLY A 40 -14.46 -3.20 2.08
CA GLY A 40 -15.78 -2.76 2.49
C GLY A 40 -15.82 -1.35 3.06
N ILE A 41 -14.88 -0.49 2.64
CA ILE A 41 -14.82 0.91 3.07
C ILE A 41 -14.95 1.83 1.86
N THR A 42 -15.15 3.14 2.12
CA THR A 42 -15.42 4.08 1.04
C THR A 42 -14.18 4.41 0.23
N GLN A 43 -14.38 4.84 -1.03
CA GLN A 43 -13.29 5.22 -1.90
C GLN A 43 -12.45 6.38 -1.35
N PRO A 44 -13.04 7.47 -0.82
CA PRO A 44 -12.23 8.54 -0.24
C PRO A 44 -11.33 8.07 0.91
N THR A 45 -11.81 7.13 1.72
CA THR A 45 -11.02 6.56 2.81
C THR A 45 -9.83 5.76 2.27
N VAL A 46 -10.07 4.90 1.28
CA VAL A 46 -9.00 4.12 0.64
C VAL A 46 -7.99 5.06 0.00
N SER A 47 -8.44 6.06 -0.76
CA SER A 47 -7.56 6.99 -1.44
C SER A 47 -6.68 7.77 -0.47
N LYS A 48 -7.25 8.18 0.67
CA LYS A 48 -6.51 8.90 1.71
C LYS A 48 -5.36 8.03 2.26
N HIS A 49 -5.66 6.76 2.55
CA HIS A 49 -4.65 5.86 3.08
C HIS A 49 -3.60 5.47 2.04
N LEU A 50 -4.00 5.31 0.78
CA LEU A 50 -3.07 5.02 -0.30
C LEU A 50 -2.08 6.16 -0.49
N LYS A 51 -2.54 7.42 -0.33
CA LYS A 51 -1.64 8.57 -0.42
C LYS A 51 -0.55 8.50 0.65
N VAL A 52 -0.92 8.21 1.88
CA VAL A 52 0.05 8.08 2.98
C VAL A 52 1.03 6.93 2.70
N LEU A 53 0.52 5.77 2.27
CA LEU A 53 1.35 4.62 1.95
C LEU A 53 2.32 4.89 0.81
N ARG A 54 1.86 5.64 -0.21
CA ARG A 54 2.69 6.00 -1.34
C ARG A 54 3.79 6.98 -0.93
N GLU A 55 3.45 7.97 -0.11
CA GLU A 55 4.41 8.95 0.38
C GLU A 55 5.48 8.30 1.26
N SER A 56 5.14 7.23 1.96
CA SER A 56 6.09 6.48 2.80
C SER A 56 6.97 5.52 1.99
N GLY A 57 6.64 5.29 0.72
CA GLY A 57 7.38 4.37 -0.14
C GLY A 57 6.96 2.91 -0.02
N LEU A 58 5.95 2.59 0.79
CA LEU A 58 5.48 1.20 0.94
C LEU A 58 4.62 0.74 -0.22
N VAL A 59 4.04 1.67 -0.95
CA VAL A 59 3.16 1.38 -2.07
C VAL A 59 3.58 2.23 -3.26
N SER A 60 3.63 1.62 -4.43
CA SER A 60 3.86 2.33 -5.69
C SER A 60 2.61 2.26 -6.55
N VAL A 61 2.52 3.19 -7.51
CA VAL A 61 1.37 3.28 -8.40
C VAL A 61 1.85 3.22 -9.84
N ARG A 62 1.11 2.44 -10.66
CA ARG A 62 1.30 2.39 -12.10
C ARG A 62 0.05 2.99 -12.75
N GLU A 63 0.24 3.92 -13.65
CA GLU A 63 -0.86 4.51 -14.41
C GLU A 63 -0.95 3.85 -15.78
N ASP A 64 -2.18 3.51 -16.18
CA ASP A 64 -2.45 2.91 -17.49
C ASP A 64 -3.74 3.55 -18.01
N GLY A 65 -3.61 4.53 -18.89
CA GLY A 65 -4.76 5.33 -19.36
C GLY A 65 -5.40 6.06 -18.20
N GLN A 66 -6.68 5.78 -17.97
CA GLN A 66 -7.44 6.39 -16.87
C GLN A 66 -7.40 5.54 -15.58
N HIS A 67 -6.67 4.43 -15.60
CA HIS A 67 -6.62 3.50 -14.49
C HIS A 67 -5.34 3.66 -13.71
N ARG A 68 -5.44 3.48 -12.39
CA ARG A 68 -4.30 3.45 -11.48
C ARG A 68 -4.30 2.13 -10.74
N TYR A 69 -3.13 1.47 -10.75
CA TYR A 69 -2.93 0.19 -10.09
C TYR A 69 -1.86 0.35 -9.03
N TYR A 70 -2.18 -0.09 -7.83
CA TYR A 70 -1.30 0.03 -6.67
C TYR A 70 -0.70 -1.32 -6.35
N ARG A 71 0.57 -1.31 -5.98
CA ARG A 71 1.24 -2.53 -5.56
C ARG A 71 2.14 -2.25 -4.36
N PHE A 72 2.41 -3.30 -3.59
CA PHE A 72 3.34 -3.22 -2.48
C PHE A 72 4.77 -3.08 -3.02
N ASP A 73 5.53 -2.17 -2.42
CA ASP A 73 6.93 -1.96 -2.77
C ASP A 73 7.77 -2.27 -1.54
N ASP A 74 8.52 -3.36 -1.58
CA ASP A 74 9.31 -3.83 -0.45
C ASP A 74 10.64 -3.09 -0.28
N ALA A 75 10.96 -2.15 -1.16
CA ALA A 75 12.20 -1.38 -1.06
C ALA A 75 12.29 -0.62 0.28
N ALA A 76 11.16 -0.08 0.77
CA ALA A 76 11.13 0.60 2.05
C ALA A 76 11.45 -0.34 3.21
N LEU A 77 10.95 -1.58 3.16
CA LEU A 77 11.27 -2.60 4.18
C LEU A 77 12.72 -3.04 4.07
N GLY A 78 13.25 -3.11 2.85
CA GLY A 78 14.67 -3.40 2.64
C GLY A 78 15.57 -2.38 3.30
N ALA A 79 15.22 -1.09 3.17
CA ALA A 79 15.95 0.00 3.80
C ALA A 79 15.89 -0.12 5.33
N VAL A 80 14.73 -0.41 5.89
CA VAL A 80 14.57 -0.61 7.34
C VAL A 80 15.39 -1.80 7.81
N ARG A 81 15.36 -2.89 7.05
CA ARG A 81 16.11 -4.10 7.38
C ARG A 81 17.61 -3.84 7.39
N THR A 82 18.10 -3.06 6.44
CA THR A 82 19.50 -2.66 6.39
C THR A 82 19.88 -1.82 7.60
N TRP A 83 18.94 -1.00 8.07
CA TRP A 83 19.15 -0.11 9.22
C TRP A 83 19.24 -0.88 10.53
N VAL A 84 18.46 -1.93 10.67
CA VAL A 84 18.33 -2.70 11.90
C VAL A 84 19.29 -3.89 11.92
N GLY A 85 19.63 -4.35 10.74
CA GLY A 85 20.48 -5.52 10.60
C GLY A 85 21.94 -5.21 10.64
#